data_76131f5f8b25d0a1c346ef8e16dc0226
#
_entry.id   76131f5f8b25d0a1c346ef8e16dc0226
#
_cell.length_a   1.000
_cell.length_b   1.000
_cell.length_c   1.000
_cell.angle_alpha   90.00
_cell.angle_beta   90.00
_cell.angle_gamma   90.00
#
_symmetry.space_group_name_H-M   'P 1'
#
loop_
_entity.id
_entity.type
_entity.pdbx_description
1 polymer ?
#
loop_
_entity_poly.entity_id
_entity_poly.type
_entity_poly.pdbx_seq_one_letter_code
_entity_poly.pdbx_strand_id
1 'polypeptide(L)'
;MADKNFLTEIIDADLAEGKVSEIHTRFPPEPNGYLHIGSAKAIYINWSIANQYGGKFNLRLDDTNPAREGEEYVNSIIEDLHWLGADPTGGIFYGSDYFDKCYEYAEKLILEGKAYVDDLTRDEMREYRGNDAGKPSRPSPWRDRSPEENLDLFRRMRAGEFKEGEKTLRAKIDLASPNMNLRDPAIYRIKYAEHHRQGNKWCIYPMYDFAHPIQDAIEGITHSMCSLEFENHRPLYNWVIENIFGTEFPKQREFARLNMTNTVMSKRYLRELVEMGIVDGWDDPRMPTLCGLRRRGYTASSIFTFVREAGISKSDNLIDMRQLEACIRSELDLTAQRRIAVLDPVKLVAVSYTHLTLPTT
;
A
#
# COMPACT_ATOMS: atom_id res chain seq x y z
N MET A 1 -26.92 -5.21 5.54
CA MET A 1 -27.07 -4.66 4.17
C MET A 1 -25.69 -4.37 3.66
N ALA A 2 -25.39 -4.73 2.41
CA ALA A 2 -24.13 -4.37 1.76
C ALA A 2 -23.98 -2.84 1.73
N ASP A 3 -22.82 -2.34 2.12
CA ASP A 3 -22.55 -0.90 2.09
C ASP A 3 -22.42 -0.46 0.62
N LYS A 4 -23.45 0.19 0.09
CA LYS A 4 -23.42 0.73 -1.26
C LYS A 4 -22.53 1.96 -1.32
N ASN A 5 -21.55 1.93 -2.20
CA ASN A 5 -20.65 3.03 -2.50
C ASN A 5 -20.22 2.95 -3.99
N PHE A 6 -19.52 3.96 -4.49
CA PHE A 6 -19.13 4.00 -5.90
C PHE A 6 -18.26 2.82 -6.36
N LEU A 7 -17.48 2.19 -5.46
CA LEU A 7 -16.69 0.99 -5.79
C LEU A 7 -17.60 -0.20 -6.00
N THR A 8 -18.58 -0.41 -5.09
CA THR A 8 -19.54 -1.51 -5.24
C THR A 8 -20.43 -1.33 -6.48
N GLU A 9 -20.79 -0.11 -6.86
CA GLU A 9 -21.52 0.16 -8.10
C GLU A 9 -20.72 -0.23 -9.36
N ILE A 10 -19.40 0.06 -9.36
CA ILE A 10 -18.51 -0.36 -10.45
C ILE A 10 -18.40 -1.90 -10.51
N ILE A 11 -18.23 -2.55 -9.35
CA ILE A 11 -18.10 -3.99 -9.25
C ILE A 11 -19.39 -4.68 -9.71
N ASP A 12 -20.55 -4.19 -9.26
CA ASP A 12 -21.86 -4.70 -9.67
C ASP A 12 -22.04 -4.63 -11.20
N ALA A 13 -21.61 -3.53 -11.81
CA ALA A 13 -21.64 -3.37 -13.28
C ALA A 13 -20.68 -4.35 -13.97
N ASP A 14 -19.44 -4.47 -13.51
CA ASP A 14 -18.44 -5.36 -14.11
C ASP A 14 -18.85 -6.85 -13.99
N LEU A 15 -19.52 -7.24 -12.88
CA LEU A 15 -20.12 -8.57 -12.72
C LEU A 15 -21.34 -8.78 -13.63
N ALA A 16 -22.26 -7.81 -13.71
CA ALA A 16 -23.46 -7.90 -14.54
C ALA A 16 -23.13 -7.97 -16.03
N GLU A 17 -22.08 -7.29 -16.46
CA GLU A 17 -21.57 -7.33 -17.84
C GLU A 17 -20.71 -8.57 -18.14
N GLY A 18 -20.46 -9.42 -17.14
CA GLY A 18 -19.66 -10.64 -17.29
C GLY A 18 -18.17 -10.37 -17.54
N LYS A 19 -17.67 -9.18 -17.22
CA LYS A 19 -16.25 -8.84 -17.37
C LYS A 19 -15.36 -9.61 -16.40
N VAL A 20 -15.89 -9.90 -15.23
CA VAL A 20 -15.28 -10.73 -14.19
C VAL A 20 -16.31 -11.69 -13.63
N SER A 21 -15.86 -12.87 -13.19
CA SER A 21 -16.73 -13.90 -12.58
C SER A 21 -16.57 -14.02 -11.07
N GLU A 22 -15.48 -13.50 -10.53
CA GLU A 22 -15.12 -13.51 -9.11
C GLU A 22 -14.48 -12.17 -8.76
N ILE A 23 -14.63 -11.75 -7.52
CA ILE A 23 -13.95 -10.53 -7.03
C ILE A 23 -12.70 -10.94 -6.26
N HIS A 24 -11.57 -10.43 -6.69
CA HIS A 24 -10.28 -10.67 -6.07
C HIS A 24 -9.58 -9.33 -5.82
N THR A 25 -9.33 -9.05 -4.56
CA THR A 25 -8.72 -7.81 -4.10
C THR A 25 -7.40 -8.08 -3.37
N ARG A 26 -6.63 -7.05 -3.09
CA ARG A 26 -5.39 -7.19 -2.32
C ARG A 26 -5.05 -5.93 -1.53
N PHE A 27 -4.34 -6.10 -0.42
CA PHE A 27 -3.65 -5.04 0.29
C PHE A 27 -2.14 -5.20 0.09
N PRO A 28 -1.44 -4.24 -0.58
CA PRO A 28 -0.03 -4.38 -0.93
C PRO A 28 0.87 -3.42 -0.12
N PRO A 29 1.06 -3.60 1.18
CA PRO A 29 1.92 -2.73 1.97
C PRO A 29 3.41 -2.96 1.67
N GLU A 30 4.20 -1.88 1.62
CA GLU A 30 5.65 -1.98 1.72
C GLU A 30 6.05 -2.37 3.15
N PRO A 31 6.85 -3.44 3.36
CA PRO A 31 7.33 -3.87 4.69
C PRO A 31 8.51 -3.00 5.16
N ASN A 32 8.28 -1.71 5.27
CA ASN A 32 9.27 -0.67 5.63
C ASN A 32 8.88 0.14 6.87
N GLY A 33 7.95 -0.34 7.66
CA GLY A 33 7.44 0.27 8.89
C GLY A 33 6.12 -0.34 9.31
N TYR A 34 5.70 -0.03 10.54
CA TYR A 34 4.44 -0.50 11.09
C TYR A 34 3.23 0.17 10.41
N LEU A 35 2.11 -0.54 10.38
CA LEU A 35 0.85 -0.01 9.86
C LEU A 35 0.29 1.06 10.80
N HIS A 36 -0.39 2.05 10.24
CA HIS A 36 -1.05 3.11 10.99
C HIS A 36 -2.56 3.17 10.66
N ILE A 37 -3.30 3.98 11.38
CA ILE A 37 -4.76 4.10 11.20
C ILE A 37 -5.19 4.35 9.75
N GLY A 38 -4.38 5.06 8.96
CA GLY A 38 -4.63 5.23 7.52
C GLY A 38 -4.61 3.94 6.73
N SER A 39 -3.76 2.98 7.14
CA SER A 39 -3.71 1.64 6.54
C SER A 39 -4.98 0.83 6.81
N ALA A 40 -5.62 1.04 7.99
CA ALA A 40 -6.87 0.35 8.32
C ALA A 40 -7.99 0.63 7.30
N LYS A 41 -8.03 1.85 6.71
CA LYS A 41 -9.01 2.16 5.65
C LYS A 41 -8.76 1.33 4.39
N ALA A 42 -7.51 1.23 3.95
CA ALA A 42 -7.17 0.42 2.77
C ALA A 42 -7.43 -1.07 3.00
N ILE A 43 -7.09 -1.58 4.20
CA ILE A 43 -7.38 -2.96 4.60
C ILE A 43 -8.90 -3.19 4.58
N TYR A 44 -9.67 -2.35 5.26
CA TYR A 44 -11.12 -2.47 5.35
C TYR A 44 -11.78 -2.50 3.98
N ILE A 45 -11.41 -1.57 3.08
CA ILE A 45 -12.00 -1.49 1.74
C ILE A 45 -11.75 -2.79 0.96
N ASN A 46 -10.51 -3.25 0.88
CA ASN A 46 -10.17 -4.44 0.11
C ASN A 46 -10.77 -5.71 0.72
N TRP A 47 -10.66 -5.88 2.04
CA TRP A 47 -11.19 -7.03 2.77
C TRP A 47 -12.73 -7.08 2.76
N SER A 48 -13.40 -5.95 3.07
CA SER A 48 -14.86 -5.93 3.14
C SER A 48 -15.51 -6.16 1.77
N ILE A 49 -14.94 -5.61 0.71
CA ILE A 49 -15.41 -5.85 -0.66
C ILE A 49 -15.24 -7.32 -1.03
N ALA A 50 -14.07 -7.91 -0.81
CA ALA A 50 -13.89 -9.34 -1.07
C ALA A 50 -14.94 -10.18 -0.33
N ASN A 51 -15.13 -9.94 0.97
CA ASN A 51 -16.12 -10.65 1.76
C ASN A 51 -17.56 -10.43 1.30
N GLN A 52 -17.92 -9.19 0.93
CA GLN A 52 -19.26 -8.84 0.46
C GLN A 52 -19.67 -9.64 -0.79
N TYR A 53 -18.72 -9.89 -1.68
CA TYR A 53 -18.93 -10.59 -2.95
C TYR A 53 -18.54 -12.08 -2.88
N GLY A 54 -18.17 -12.61 -1.70
CA GLY A 54 -17.72 -14.01 -1.55
C GLY A 54 -16.43 -14.31 -2.31
N GLY A 55 -15.63 -13.28 -2.57
CA GLY A 55 -14.38 -13.35 -3.32
C GLY A 55 -13.15 -13.58 -2.44
N LYS A 56 -11.97 -13.21 -2.96
CA LYS A 56 -10.68 -13.43 -2.29
C LYS A 56 -10.01 -12.10 -1.93
N PHE A 57 -9.29 -12.11 -0.83
CA PHE A 57 -8.47 -11.00 -0.36
C PHE A 57 -7.02 -11.48 -0.16
N ASN A 58 -6.06 -10.88 -0.87
CA ASN A 58 -4.64 -11.17 -0.71
C ASN A 58 -3.93 -10.13 0.15
N LEU A 59 -2.95 -10.59 0.93
CA LEU A 59 -1.87 -9.73 1.40
C LEU A 59 -0.69 -9.91 0.45
N ARG A 60 -0.23 -8.84 -0.20
CA ARG A 60 1.02 -8.85 -0.97
C ARG A 60 1.99 -7.86 -0.36
N LEU A 61 3.05 -8.38 0.23
CA LEU A 61 4.14 -7.57 0.73
C LEU A 61 4.94 -7.02 -0.46
N ASP A 62 4.85 -5.71 -0.69
CA ASP A 62 5.60 -5.03 -1.75
C ASP A 62 7.05 -4.80 -1.31
N ASP A 63 7.83 -5.86 -1.42
CA ASP A 63 9.24 -5.91 -1.11
C ASP A 63 10.12 -5.72 -2.36
N THR A 64 9.73 -4.80 -3.25
CA THR A 64 10.48 -4.50 -4.49
C THR A 64 11.66 -3.58 -4.28
N ASN A 65 11.81 -2.96 -3.11
CA ASN A 65 12.90 -2.04 -2.80
C ASN A 65 13.86 -2.61 -1.73
N PRO A 66 15.02 -3.16 -2.11
CA PRO A 66 15.90 -3.91 -1.21
C PRO A 66 16.48 -3.09 -0.03
N ALA A 67 16.42 -1.78 -0.09
CA ALA A 67 17.16 -0.92 0.85
C ALA A 67 16.42 -0.60 2.17
N ARG A 68 15.17 -1.00 2.37
CA ARG A 68 14.32 -0.51 3.46
C ARG A 68 13.43 -1.55 4.13
N GLU A 69 13.49 -2.79 3.70
CA GLU A 69 12.55 -3.83 4.07
C GLU A 69 13.12 -4.73 5.16
N GLY A 70 12.27 -5.24 6.05
CA GLY A 70 12.68 -6.07 7.16
C GLY A 70 11.62 -7.06 7.61
N GLU A 71 12.06 -8.24 8.06
CA GLU A 71 11.20 -9.31 8.55
C GLU A 71 10.34 -8.88 9.75
N GLU A 72 10.84 -7.99 10.59
CA GLU A 72 10.08 -7.40 11.70
C GLU A 72 8.81 -6.73 11.20
N TYR A 73 8.90 -5.94 10.12
CA TYR A 73 7.75 -5.25 9.56
C TYR A 73 6.77 -6.21 8.89
N VAL A 74 7.27 -7.26 8.23
CA VAL A 74 6.43 -8.33 7.67
C VAL A 74 5.57 -8.96 8.75
N ASN A 75 6.19 -9.37 9.87
CA ASN A 75 5.49 -10.02 10.98
C ASN A 75 4.47 -9.07 11.62
N SER A 76 4.83 -7.80 11.82
CA SER A 76 3.93 -6.78 12.35
C SER A 76 2.70 -6.56 11.46
N ILE A 77 2.89 -6.53 10.13
CA ILE A 77 1.79 -6.36 9.18
C ILE A 77 0.82 -7.56 9.26
N ILE A 78 1.33 -8.78 9.29
CA ILE A 78 0.52 -10.00 9.39
C ILE A 78 -0.25 -10.02 10.72
N GLU A 79 0.41 -9.68 11.83
CA GLU A 79 -0.21 -9.60 13.15
C GLU A 79 -1.33 -8.56 13.20
N ASP A 80 -1.11 -7.38 12.60
CA ASP A 80 -2.12 -6.32 12.55
C ASP A 80 -3.35 -6.71 11.72
N LEU A 81 -3.17 -7.40 10.58
CA LEU A 81 -4.30 -7.93 9.79
C LEU A 81 -5.08 -8.98 10.58
N HIS A 82 -4.38 -9.91 11.22
CA HIS A 82 -5.00 -10.92 12.06
C HIS A 82 -5.78 -10.30 13.24
N TRP A 83 -5.18 -9.32 13.91
CA TRP A 83 -5.86 -8.59 14.99
C TRP A 83 -7.11 -7.85 14.51
N LEU A 84 -7.09 -7.27 13.31
CA LEU A 84 -8.25 -6.63 12.71
C LEU A 84 -9.34 -7.63 12.28
N GLY A 85 -9.05 -8.94 12.25
CA GLY A 85 -9.93 -9.96 11.68
C GLY A 85 -10.01 -9.91 10.16
N ALA A 86 -9.00 -9.29 9.51
CA ALA A 86 -8.89 -9.16 8.06
C ALA A 86 -7.86 -10.15 7.49
N ASP A 87 -7.97 -11.41 7.87
CA ASP A 87 -7.06 -12.45 7.37
C ASP A 87 -7.12 -12.59 5.85
N PRO A 88 -5.97 -12.76 5.18
CA PRO A 88 -5.91 -12.87 3.73
C PRO A 88 -6.42 -14.25 3.25
N THR A 89 -7.67 -14.30 2.81
CA THR A 89 -8.34 -15.54 2.34
C THR A 89 -7.76 -16.08 1.03
N GLY A 90 -7.13 -15.22 0.22
CA GLY A 90 -6.48 -15.59 -1.04
C GLY A 90 -5.01 -15.98 -0.89
N GLY A 91 -4.37 -15.62 0.25
CA GLY A 91 -2.99 -15.96 0.56
C GLY A 91 -2.09 -14.76 0.84
N ILE A 92 -0.84 -15.06 1.20
CA ILE A 92 0.22 -14.08 1.44
C ILE A 92 1.26 -14.23 0.35
N PHE A 93 1.58 -13.14 -0.33
CA PHE A 93 2.49 -13.07 -1.46
C PHE A 93 3.58 -12.03 -1.22
N TYR A 94 4.68 -12.15 -1.95
CA TYR A 94 5.79 -11.20 -1.90
C TYR A 94 6.10 -10.70 -3.30
N GLY A 95 6.29 -9.40 -3.44
CA GLY A 95 6.64 -8.78 -4.72
C GLY A 95 7.92 -9.34 -5.32
N SER A 96 8.89 -9.69 -4.46
CA SER A 96 10.17 -10.27 -4.87
C SER A 96 10.06 -11.68 -5.49
N ASP A 97 8.97 -12.41 -5.26
CA ASP A 97 8.75 -13.72 -5.89
C ASP A 97 8.47 -13.62 -7.39
N TYR A 98 8.11 -12.43 -7.87
CA TYR A 98 7.78 -12.15 -9.27
C TYR A 98 8.95 -11.52 -10.06
N PHE A 99 10.13 -11.33 -9.48
CA PHE A 99 11.25 -10.67 -10.15
C PHE A 99 11.66 -11.36 -11.46
N ASP A 100 11.70 -12.69 -11.47
CA ASP A 100 12.00 -13.44 -12.70
C ASP A 100 10.94 -13.16 -13.78
N LYS A 101 9.64 -13.11 -13.43
CA LYS A 101 8.54 -12.79 -14.36
C LYS A 101 8.59 -11.35 -14.85
N CYS A 102 8.82 -10.40 -13.95
CA CYS A 102 9.00 -9.01 -14.34
C CYS A 102 10.16 -8.85 -15.33
N TYR A 103 11.26 -9.59 -15.12
CA TYR A 103 12.41 -9.58 -16.03
C TYR A 103 12.05 -10.14 -17.41
N GLU A 104 11.38 -11.29 -17.47
CA GLU A 104 10.89 -11.89 -18.74
C GLU A 104 9.97 -10.91 -19.51
N TYR A 105 9.04 -10.24 -18.81
CA TYR A 105 8.14 -9.26 -19.43
C TYR A 105 8.86 -7.98 -19.87
N ALA A 106 9.91 -7.56 -19.17
CA ALA A 106 10.76 -6.46 -19.62
C ALA A 106 11.50 -6.81 -20.90
N GLU A 107 12.08 -8.03 -21.02
CA GLU A 107 12.69 -8.50 -22.27
C GLU A 107 11.67 -8.56 -23.43
N LYS A 108 10.42 -8.99 -23.15
CA LYS A 108 9.33 -8.97 -24.12
C LYS A 108 9.08 -7.56 -24.66
N LEU A 109 8.93 -6.57 -23.77
CA LEU A 109 8.71 -5.18 -24.19
C LEU A 109 9.88 -4.59 -24.99
N ILE A 110 11.11 -4.98 -24.68
CA ILE A 110 12.29 -4.58 -25.45
C ILE A 110 12.22 -5.15 -26.87
N LEU A 111 11.96 -6.46 -27.01
CA LEU A 111 11.86 -7.13 -28.30
C LEU A 111 10.72 -6.59 -29.17
N GLU A 112 9.63 -6.13 -28.55
CA GLU A 112 8.51 -5.48 -29.23
C GLU A 112 8.77 -3.98 -29.54
N GLY A 113 9.96 -3.44 -29.20
CA GLY A 113 10.30 -2.04 -29.41
C GLY A 113 9.56 -1.07 -28.48
N LYS A 114 8.96 -1.58 -27.40
CA LYS A 114 8.18 -0.84 -26.40
C LYS A 114 8.97 -0.41 -25.18
N ALA A 115 10.23 -0.80 -25.09
CA ALA A 115 11.16 -0.38 -24.03
C ALA A 115 12.57 -0.21 -24.60
N TYR A 116 13.35 0.67 -23.98
CA TYR A 116 14.74 0.94 -24.36
C TYR A 116 15.59 1.23 -23.13
N VAL A 117 16.90 0.92 -23.24
CA VAL A 117 17.90 1.25 -22.23
C VAL A 117 18.39 2.67 -22.48
N ASP A 118 18.26 3.50 -21.47
CA ASP A 118 18.64 4.89 -21.48
C ASP A 118 19.92 5.12 -20.66
N ASP A 119 20.85 5.90 -21.19
CA ASP A 119 22.12 6.24 -20.56
C ASP A 119 22.10 7.61 -19.88
N LEU A 120 20.95 8.29 -19.89
CA LEU A 120 20.79 9.55 -19.19
C LEU A 120 20.88 9.36 -17.67
N THR A 121 21.60 10.26 -17.02
CA THR A 121 21.59 10.38 -15.57
C THR A 121 20.20 10.78 -15.07
N ARG A 122 19.95 10.64 -13.77
CA ARG A 122 18.66 11.00 -13.15
C ARG A 122 18.29 12.47 -13.40
N ASP A 123 19.25 13.38 -13.37
CA ASP A 123 19.00 14.80 -13.56
C ASP A 123 18.74 15.14 -15.03
N GLU A 124 19.49 14.54 -15.95
CA GLU A 124 19.22 14.63 -17.38
C GLU A 124 17.85 14.04 -17.74
N MET A 125 17.48 12.87 -17.22
CA MET A 125 16.14 12.29 -17.44
C MET A 125 15.04 13.25 -16.99
N ARG A 126 15.21 13.92 -15.84
CA ARG A 126 14.26 14.93 -15.35
C ARG A 126 14.18 16.12 -16.32
N GLU A 127 15.32 16.56 -16.83
CA GLU A 127 15.38 17.65 -17.81
C GLU A 127 14.68 17.26 -19.12
N TYR A 128 14.98 16.06 -19.66
CA TYR A 128 14.42 15.56 -20.92
C TYR A 128 12.92 15.30 -20.84
N ARG A 129 12.41 14.86 -19.70
CA ARG A 129 10.97 14.63 -19.47
C ARG A 129 10.15 15.93 -19.47
N GLY A 130 10.79 17.07 -19.26
CA GLY A 130 10.09 18.35 -19.15
C GLY A 130 9.37 18.50 -17.80
N ASN A 131 8.45 19.46 -17.70
CA ASN A 131 7.67 19.71 -16.49
C ASN A 131 6.26 20.24 -16.82
N ASP A 132 5.41 20.31 -15.78
CA ASP A 132 4.04 20.82 -15.91
C ASP A 132 3.98 22.35 -16.07
N ALA A 133 5.09 23.08 -15.82
CA ALA A 133 5.20 24.52 -16.02
C ALA A 133 5.48 24.91 -17.48
N GLY A 134 5.28 23.99 -18.44
CA GLY A 134 5.35 24.27 -19.88
C GLY A 134 6.69 23.96 -20.54
N LYS A 135 7.69 23.41 -19.84
CA LYS A 135 8.90 22.92 -20.50
C LYS A 135 8.56 21.63 -21.25
N PRO A 136 8.68 21.59 -22.60
CA PRO A 136 8.33 20.40 -23.37
C PRO A 136 9.30 19.26 -23.07
N SER A 137 8.79 18.03 -23.19
CA SER A 137 9.65 16.85 -23.19
C SER A 137 10.40 16.74 -24.53
N ARG A 138 11.54 16.09 -24.50
CA ARG A 138 12.34 15.78 -25.70
C ARG A 138 12.80 14.32 -25.66
N PRO A 139 12.96 13.67 -26.82
CA PRO A 139 13.43 12.29 -26.87
C PRO A 139 14.85 12.16 -26.33
N SER A 140 15.12 11.08 -25.60
CA SER A 140 16.49 10.67 -25.29
C SER A 140 17.25 10.35 -26.56
N PRO A 141 18.58 10.63 -26.66
CA PRO A 141 19.40 10.20 -27.80
C PRO A 141 19.39 8.68 -28.01
N TRP A 142 19.08 7.90 -26.98
CA TRP A 142 19.10 6.42 -27.02
C TRP A 142 17.70 5.81 -27.19
N ARG A 143 16.66 6.63 -27.35
CA ARG A 143 15.28 6.16 -27.48
C ARG A 143 15.04 5.23 -28.67
N ASP A 144 15.81 5.41 -29.72
CA ASP A 144 15.65 4.71 -30.99
C ASP A 144 16.75 3.64 -31.26
N ARG A 145 17.44 3.17 -30.20
CA ARG A 145 18.28 1.99 -30.27
C ARG A 145 17.48 0.78 -30.75
N SER A 146 18.14 -0.14 -31.46
CA SER A 146 17.51 -1.38 -31.92
C SER A 146 17.08 -2.26 -30.73
N PRO A 147 16.04 -3.09 -30.89
CA PRO A 147 15.65 -4.05 -29.86
C PRO A 147 16.78 -4.98 -29.43
N GLU A 148 17.63 -5.40 -30.37
CA GLU A 148 18.76 -6.31 -30.13
C GLU A 148 19.83 -5.65 -29.24
N GLU A 149 20.17 -4.38 -29.53
CA GLU A 149 21.12 -3.61 -28.71
C GLU A 149 20.55 -3.35 -27.32
N ASN A 150 19.26 -2.98 -27.21
CA ASN A 150 18.61 -2.78 -25.93
C ASN A 150 18.55 -4.06 -25.09
N LEU A 151 18.31 -5.20 -25.73
CA LEU A 151 18.27 -6.50 -25.04
C LEU A 151 19.66 -6.89 -24.51
N ASP A 152 20.72 -6.70 -25.32
CA ASP A 152 22.10 -6.91 -24.88
C ASP A 152 22.43 -6.04 -23.66
N LEU A 153 22.15 -4.74 -23.75
CA LEU A 153 22.39 -3.79 -22.65
C LEU A 153 21.61 -4.16 -21.39
N PHE A 154 20.34 -4.56 -21.51
CA PHE A 154 19.52 -4.95 -20.36
C PHE A 154 20.06 -6.22 -19.68
N ARG A 155 20.51 -7.21 -20.46
CA ARG A 155 21.17 -8.41 -19.94
C ARG A 155 22.48 -8.09 -19.23
N ARG A 156 23.26 -7.17 -19.76
CA ARG A 156 24.49 -6.68 -19.13
C ARG A 156 24.21 -5.86 -17.85
N MET A 157 23.10 -5.10 -17.80
CA MET A 157 22.61 -4.50 -16.53
C MET A 157 22.36 -5.59 -15.49
N ARG A 158 21.70 -6.70 -15.88
CA ARG A 158 21.43 -7.85 -15.01
C ARG A 158 22.71 -8.57 -14.57
N ALA A 159 23.73 -8.60 -15.43
CA ALA A 159 25.04 -9.17 -15.13
C ALA A 159 25.90 -8.30 -14.20
N GLY A 160 25.46 -7.06 -13.89
CA GLY A 160 26.17 -6.17 -12.97
C GLY A 160 27.34 -5.41 -13.62
N GLU A 161 27.34 -5.24 -14.95
CA GLU A 161 28.43 -4.56 -15.65
C GLU A 161 28.41 -3.03 -15.49
N PHE A 162 27.30 -2.45 -15.04
CA PHE A 162 27.10 -1.00 -14.95
C PHE A 162 26.90 -0.54 -13.51
N LYS A 163 27.27 0.69 -13.20
CA LYS A 163 27.07 1.32 -11.90
C LYS A 163 25.63 1.79 -11.71
N GLU A 164 25.24 2.02 -10.44
CA GLU A 164 23.96 2.69 -10.12
C GLU A 164 23.85 4.03 -10.83
N GLY A 165 22.70 4.25 -11.50
CA GLY A 165 22.43 5.50 -12.23
C GLY A 165 23.06 5.60 -13.61
N GLU A 166 23.89 4.64 -14.06
CA GLU A 166 24.53 4.66 -15.37
C GLU A 166 23.58 4.22 -16.50
N LYS A 167 22.68 3.27 -16.19
CA LYS A 167 21.69 2.76 -17.13
C LYS A 167 20.34 2.63 -16.45
N THR A 168 19.26 2.86 -17.22
CA THR A 168 17.88 2.74 -16.78
C THR A 168 17.06 2.15 -17.91
N LEU A 169 16.23 1.12 -17.67
CA LEU A 169 15.26 0.69 -18.67
C LEU A 169 14.01 1.56 -18.59
N ARG A 170 13.61 2.12 -19.72
CA ARG A 170 12.43 2.99 -19.84
C ARG A 170 11.39 2.40 -20.79
N ALA A 171 10.11 2.55 -20.45
CA ALA A 171 9.04 2.26 -21.40
C ALA A 171 9.03 3.34 -22.50
N LYS A 172 8.76 2.94 -23.74
CA LYS A 172 8.63 3.83 -24.91
C LYS A 172 7.15 4.08 -25.15
N ILE A 173 6.61 5.21 -24.65
CA ILE A 173 5.18 5.51 -24.70
C ILE A 173 4.92 6.80 -25.47
N ASP A 174 4.65 7.91 -24.78
CA ASP A 174 4.27 9.17 -25.40
C ASP A 174 4.93 10.37 -24.70
N LEU A 175 5.91 10.96 -25.35
CA LEU A 175 6.60 12.13 -24.82
C LEU A 175 5.73 13.40 -24.81
N ALA A 176 4.67 13.45 -25.61
CA ALA A 176 3.76 14.59 -25.68
C ALA A 176 2.59 14.49 -24.68
N SER A 177 2.50 13.39 -23.94
CA SER A 177 1.43 13.18 -22.96
C SER A 177 1.37 14.30 -21.92
N PRO A 178 0.19 14.83 -21.60
CA PRO A 178 0.01 15.72 -20.46
C PRO A 178 0.33 15.04 -19.14
N ASN A 179 0.17 13.71 -19.07
CA ASN A 179 0.51 12.91 -17.90
C ASN A 179 2.01 12.58 -17.89
N MET A 180 2.74 13.11 -16.91
CA MET A 180 4.17 12.89 -16.73
C MET A 180 4.55 11.41 -16.60
N ASN A 181 3.65 10.57 -16.07
CA ASN A 181 3.89 9.13 -15.90
C ASN A 181 3.89 8.35 -17.22
N LEU A 182 3.42 8.95 -18.33
CA LEU A 182 3.46 8.36 -19.67
C LEU A 182 4.63 8.87 -20.53
N ARG A 183 5.41 9.84 -20.04
CA ARG A 183 6.54 10.40 -20.78
C ARG A 183 7.79 9.52 -20.62
N ASP A 184 7.77 8.36 -21.23
CA ASP A 184 8.83 7.35 -21.19
C ASP A 184 9.32 7.08 -19.74
N PRO A 185 8.48 6.52 -18.86
CA PRO A 185 8.84 6.28 -17.46
C PRO A 185 9.93 5.21 -17.33
N ALA A 186 10.74 5.33 -16.27
CA ALA A 186 11.66 4.27 -15.88
C ALA A 186 10.87 3.05 -15.37
N ILE A 187 11.19 1.85 -15.88
CA ILE A 187 10.56 0.59 -15.47
C ILE A 187 11.54 -0.36 -14.76
N TYR A 188 12.87 -0.19 -14.95
CA TYR A 188 13.92 -0.87 -14.19
C TYR A 188 15.06 0.08 -13.84
N ARG A 189 15.67 -0.13 -12.69
CA ARG A 189 16.87 0.58 -12.23
C ARG A 189 17.92 -0.38 -11.74
N ILE A 190 19.20 0.04 -11.78
CA ILE A 190 20.32 -0.64 -11.14
C ILE A 190 20.35 -0.22 -9.67
N LYS A 191 20.46 -1.20 -8.77
CA LYS A 191 20.61 -0.99 -7.34
C LYS A 191 21.43 -2.12 -6.73
N TYR A 192 22.55 -1.78 -6.12
CA TYR A 192 23.40 -2.75 -5.40
C TYR A 192 23.03 -2.69 -3.91
N ALA A 193 22.17 -3.60 -3.50
CA ALA A 193 21.77 -3.79 -2.11
C ALA A 193 21.35 -5.24 -1.91
N GLU A 194 21.66 -5.79 -0.75
CA GLU A 194 21.16 -7.10 -0.35
C GLU A 194 19.66 -7.04 -0.09
N HIS A 195 18.92 -7.95 -0.71
CA HIS A 195 17.48 -8.06 -0.53
C HIS A 195 17.15 -9.06 0.57
N HIS A 196 16.26 -8.74 1.50
CA HIS A 196 15.96 -9.55 2.68
C HIS A 196 15.52 -11.00 2.36
N ARG A 197 14.93 -11.28 1.19
CA ARG A 197 14.53 -12.62 0.74
C ARG A 197 15.38 -13.16 -0.43
N GLN A 198 15.79 -12.30 -1.34
CA GLN A 198 16.51 -12.70 -2.57
C GLN A 198 18.04 -12.61 -2.41
N GLY A 199 18.54 -12.07 -1.28
CA GLY A 199 19.96 -11.85 -1.07
C GLY A 199 20.57 -11.00 -2.18
N ASN A 200 21.67 -11.45 -2.74
CA ASN A 200 22.40 -10.77 -3.82
C ASN A 200 22.08 -11.34 -5.21
N LYS A 201 20.96 -12.06 -5.38
CA LYS A 201 20.56 -12.63 -6.69
C LYS A 201 20.34 -11.55 -7.74
N TRP A 202 19.89 -10.36 -7.36
CA TRP A 202 19.52 -9.25 -8.24
C TRP A 202 20.36 -8.01 -8.00
N CYS A 203 20.72 -7.31 -9.07
CA CYS A 203 21.32 -5.97 -9.05
C CYS A 203 20.55 -4.96 -9.90
N ILE A 204 19.43 -5.40 -10.50
CA ILE A 204 18.44 -4.55 -11.14
C ILE A 204 17.07 -4.86 -10.55
N TYR A 205 16.26 -3.83 -10.37
CA TYR A 205 14.96 -3.94 -9.71
C TYR A 205 13.89 -3.25 -10.53
N PRO A 206 12.70 -3.86 -10.69
CA PRO A 206 11.59 -3.22 -11.36
C PRO A 206 11.10 -2.01 -10.54
N MET A 207 10.61 -0.99 -11.23
CA MET A 207 9.93 0.13 -10.58
C MET A 207 8.50 -0.30 -10.21
N TYR A 208 7.94 0.35 -9.19
CA TYR A 208 6.59 0.10 -8.69
C TYR A 208 5.54 0.02 -9.81
N ASP A 209 5.50 1.04 -10.67
CA ASP A 209 4.51 1.15 -11.74
C ASP A 209 4.59 0.04 -12.80
N PHE A 210 5.70 -0.67 -12.85
CA PHE A 210 5.90 -1.83 -13.73
C PHE A 210 5.61 -3.15 -13.02
N ALA A 211 6.13 -3.34 -11.81
CA ALA A 211 5.97 -4.59 -11.07
C ALA A 211 4.53 -4.81 -10.60
N HIS A 212 3.88 -3.77 -10.09
CA HIS A 212 2.59 -3.86 -9.44
C HIS A 212 1.45 -4.37 -10.35
N PRO A 213 1.24 -3.84 -11.58
CA PRO A 213 0.24 -4.40 -12.50
C PRO A 213 0.54 -5.85 -12.90
N ILE A 214 1.82 -6.21 -13.08
CA ILE A 214 2.23 -7.57 -13.42
C ILE A 214 1.86 -8.54 -12.29
N GLN A 215 2.15 -8.17 -11.06
CA GLN A 215 1.83 -8.96 -9.87
C GLN A 215 0.31 -9.11 -9.71
N ASP A 216 -0.45 -8.02 -9.88
CA ASP A 216 -1.90 -8.05 -9.85
C ASP A 216 -2.47 -9.03 -10.88
N ALA A 217 -1.96 -9.02 -12.11
CA ALA A 217 -2.42 -9.92 -13.16
C ALA A 217 -2.09 -11.39 -12.88
N ILE A 218 -0.87 -11.68 -12.39
CA ILE A 218 -0.43 -13.05 -12.07
C ILE A 218 -1.23 -13.62 -10.88
N GLU A 219 -1.53 -12.81 -9.88
CA GLU A 219 -2.34 -13.20 -8.72
C GLU A 219 -3.85 -13.30 -9.03
N GLY A 220 -4.28 -12.92 -10.22
CA GLY A 220 -5.69 -12.93 -10.61
C GLY A 220 -6.53 -11.85 -9.92
N ILE A 221 -5.90 -10.76 -9.48
CA ILE A 221 -6.61 -9.60 -8.94
C ILE A 221 -7.55 -9.04 -10.01
N THR A 222 -8.77 -8.72 -9.63
CA THR A 222 -9.74 -8.12 -10.55
C THR A 222 -9.83 -6.61 -10.37
N HIS A 223 -9.96 -6.17 -9.14
CA HIS A 223 -10.09 -4.76 -8.79
C HIS A 223 -8.91 -4.34 -7.91
N SER A 224 -7.99 -3.62 -8.51
CA SER A 224 -6.76 -3.10 -7.90
C SER A 224 -7.06 -1.78 -7.20
N MET A 225 -7.51 -1.83 -5.94
CA MET A 225 -7.91 -0.63 -5.20
C MET A 225 -6.73 0.03 -4.51
N CYS A 226 -6.60 1.36 -4.67
CA CYS A 226 -5.51 2.17 -4.10
C CYS A 226 -5.99 3.59 -3.75
N SER A 227 -5.11 4.41 -3.16
CA SER A 227 -5.44 5.78 -2.84
C SER A 227 -5.39 6.71 -4.06
N LEU A 228 -6.09 7.86 -3.99
CA LEU A 228 -6.17 8.86 -5.08
C LEU A 228 -4.81 9.39 -5.55
N GLU A 229 -3.77 9.32 -4.74
CA GLU A 229 -2.42 9.71 -5.13
C GLU A 229 -1.88 8.90 -6.33
N PHE A 230 -2.45 7.72 -6.60
CA PHE A 230 -2.11 6.87 -7.75
C PHE A 230 -3.02 7.08 -8.98
N GLU A 231 -3.95 8.04 -8.96
CA GLU A 231 -4.86 8.28 -10.09
C GLU A 231 -4.09 8.58 -11.38
N ASN A 232 -3.05 9.41 -11.30
CA ASN A 232 -2.20 9.73 -12.45
C ASN A 232 -1.30 8.55 -12.90
N HIS A 233 -1.15 7.52 -12.08
CA HIS A 233 -0.41 6.30 -12.41
C HIS A 233 -1.27 5.26 -13.17
N ARG A 234 -2.61 5.33 -13.04
CA ARG A 234 -3.55 4.40 -13.68
C ARG A 234 -3.36 4.25 -15.20
N PRO A 235 -3.10 5.31 -16.01
CA PRO A 235 -2.83 5.13 -17.42
C PRO A 235 -1.60 4.27 -17.71
N LEU A 236 -0.54 4.38 -16.90
CA LEU A 236 0.64 3.54 -17.02
C LEU A 236 0.36 2.10 -16.57
N TYR A 237 -0.42 1.92 -15.49
CA TYR A 237 -0.90 0.61 -15.06
C TYR A 237 -1.65 -0.11 -16.20
N ASN A 238 -2.61 0.57 -16.83
CA ASN A 238 -3.37 0.03 -17.96
C ASN A 238 -2.45 -0.31 -19.14
N TRP A 239 -1.51 0.59 -19.46
CA TRP A 239 -0.54 0.36 -20.54
C TRP A 239 0.28 -0.94 -20.31
N VAL A 240 0.71 -1.20 -19.09
CA VAL A 240 1.43 -2.43 -18.74
C VAL A 240 0.53 -3.65 -18.94
N ILE A 241 -0.70 -3.63 -18.42
CA ILE A 241 -1.65 -4.73 -18.55
C ILE A 241 -1.95 -5.05 -20.03
N GLU A 242 -2.27 -4.04 -20.82
CA GLU A 242 -2.60 -4.19 -22.24
C GLU A 242 -1.43 -4.73 -23.05
N ASN A 243 -0.22 -4.20 -22.83
CA ASN A 243 0.95 -4.58 -23.63
C ASN A 243 1.58 -5.91 -23.21
N ILE A 244 1.39 -6.36 -21.99
CA ILE A 244 1.96 -7.63 -21.52
C ILE A 244 0.95 -8.76 -21.62
N PHE A 245 -0.30 -8.53 -21.18
CA PHE A 245 -1.32 -9.57 -21.05
C PHE A 245 -2.41 -9.49 -22.14
N GLY A 246 -2.54 -8.36 -22.83
CA GLY A 246 -3.56 -8.17 -23.86
C GLY A 246 -4.99 -8.17 -23.34
N THR A 247 -5.20 -7.79 -22.06
CA THR A 247 -6.48 -7.79 -21.38
C THR A 247 -6.80 -6.40 -20.81
N GLU A 248 -8.04 -6.21 -20.38
CA GLU A 248 -8.45 -5.00 -19.65
C GLU A 248 -8.39 -5.14 -18.13
N PHE A 249 -8.24 -6.35 -17.62
CA PHE A 249 -8.18 -6.65 -16.18
C PHE A 249 -6.81 -7.24 -15.80
N PRO A 250 -6.33 -6.94 -14.60
CA PRO A 250 -6.96 -6.15 -13.50
C PRO A 250 -7.13 -4.66 -13.81
N LYS A 251 -8.11 -4.01 -13.15
CA LYS A 251 -8.34 -2.55 -13.27
C LYS A 251 -8.05 -1.82 -11.97
N GLN A 252 -7.26 -0.76 -12.06
CA GLN A 252 -6.99 0.13 -10.93
C GLN A 252 -8.21 1.01 -10.64
N ARG A 253 -8.56 1.14 -9.35
CA ARG A 253 -9.64 1.97 -8.82
C ARG A 253 -9.16 2.75 -7.60
N GLU A 254 -9.37 4.05 -7.59
CA GLU A 254 -8.85 4.91 -6.53
C GLU A 254 -9.95 5.35 -5.57
N PHE A 255 -9.59 5.49 -4.31
CA PHE A 255 -10.40 6.05 -3.24
C PHE A 255 -9.61 7.09 -2.45
N ALA A 256 -10.32 8.03 -1.80
CA ALA A 256 -9.70 9.04 -0.95
C ALA A 256 -9.05 8.40 0.28
N ARG A 257 -7.79 8.75 0.54
CA ARG A 257 -7.08 8.30 1.74
C ARG A 257 -7.74 8.84 3.00
N LEU A 258 -7.39 8.25 4.15
CA LEU A 258 -7.79 8.77 5.44
C LEU A 258 -6.85 9.93 5.83
N ASN A 259 -7.41 11.12 6.03
CA ASN A 259 -6.70 12.25 6.62
C ASN A 259 -7.37 12.61 7.95
N MET A 260 -6.57 12.80 9.01
CA MET A 260 -7.08 13.05 10.34
C MET A 260 -6.46 14.31 10.96
N THR A 261 -7.24 15.04 11.73
CA THR A 261 -6.72 16.17 12.53
C THR A 261 -5.76 15.67 13.61
N ASN A 262 -4.76 16.47 13.95
CA ASN A 262 -3.84 16.23 15.07
C ASN A 262 -3.17 14.84 15.05
N THR A 263 -2.99 14.25 13.85
CA THR A 263 -2.45 12.90 13.71
C THR A 263 -1.37 12.87 12.62
N VAL A 264 -0.17 12.43 13.00
CA VAL A 264 0.93 12.21 12.06
C VAL A 264 0.75 10.87 11.38
N MET A 265 0.50 10.87 10.04
CA MET A 265 0.28 9.64 9.27
C MET A 265 1.41 9.32 8.30
N SER A 266 2.54 10.02 8.41
CA SER A 266 3.74 9.76 7.60
C SER A 266 4.64 8.74 8.27
N LYS A 267 4.83 7.56 7.66
CA LYS A 267 5.77 6.53 8.15
C LYS A 267 7.17 7.10 8.40
N ARG A 268 7.63 8.04 7.58
CA ARG A 268 8.93 8.69 7.76
C ARG A 268 9.03 9.43 9.09
N TYR A 269 8.05 10.27 9.41
CA TYR A 269 8.04 11.02 10.67
C TYR A 269 7.81 10.12 11.88
N LEU A 270 6.97 9.08 11.75
CA LEU A 270 6.79 8.11 12.81
C LEU A 270 8.09 7.36 13.14
N ARG A 271 8.86 6.99 12.11
CA ARG A 271 10.19 6.39 12.28
C ARG A 271 11.16 7.35 12.97
N GLU A 272 11.21 8.61 12.56
CA GLU A 272 12.04 9.63 13.21
C GLU A 272 11.74 9.74 14.71
N LEU A 273 10.47 9.67 15.13
CA LEU A 273 10.10 9.70 16.55
C LEU A 273 10.67 8.50 17.34
N VAL A 274 10.65 7.32 16.72
CA VAL A 274 11.21 6.09 17.32
C VAL A 274 12.74 6.17 17.38
N GLU A 275 13.40 6.55 16.28
CA GLU A 275 14.86 6.65 16.19
C GLU A 275 15.44 7.72 17.12
N MET A 276 14.72 8.81 17.33
CA MET A 276 15.10 9.87 18.28
C MET A 276 14.81 9.53 19.74
N GLY A 277 14.16 8.40 20.04
CA GLY A 277 13.77 8.01 21.39
C GLY A 277 12.71 8.91 22.03
N ILE A 278 11.92 9.64 21.23
CA ILE A 278 10.81 10.48 21.71
C ILE A 278 9.64 9.60 22.18
N VAL A 279 9.49 8.46 21.56
CA VAL A 279 8.55 7.39 21.91
C VAL A 279 9.32 6.10 22.21
N ASP A 280 8.72 5.21 23.00
CA ASP A 280 9.39 3.98 23.47
C ASP A 280 9.51 2.91 22.35
N GLY A 281 8.76 3.06 21.26
CA GLY A 281 8.76 2.15 20.12
C GLY A 281 7.55 2.37 19.22
N TRP A 282 7.39 1.50 18.23
CA TRP A 282 6.28 1.57 17.27
C TRP A 282 4.91 1.28 17.92
N ASP A 283 4.88 0.56 19.02
CA ASP A 283 3.68 0.24 19.79
C ASP A 283 3.38 1.23 20.93
N ASP A 284 4.12 2.34 21.00
CA ASP A 284 3.85 3.38 22.00
C ASP A 284 2.40 3.87 21.87
N PRO A 285 1.62 3.94 22.99
CA PRO A 285 0.23 4.37 22.95
C PRO A 285 -0.01 5.80 22.43
N ARG A 286 1.04 6.61 22.32
CA ARG A 286 0.99 7.95 21.70
C ARG A 286 1.04 7.90 20.17
N MET A 287 1.45 6.76 19.60
CA MET A 287 1.60 6.56 18.16
C MET A 287 0.25 6.20 17.51
N PRO A 288 -0.03 6.69 16.28
CA PRO A 288 -1.22 6.32 15.52
C PRO A 288 -1.05 5.00 14.76
N THR A 289 -0.08 4.18 15.12
CA THR A 289 0.14 2.83 14.59
C THR A 289 -0.97 1.90 15.09
N LEU A 290 -1.28 0.86 14.33
CA LEU A 290 -2.31 -0.12 14.73
C LEU A 290 -1.91 -0.82 16.03
N CYS A 291 -0.65 -1.24 16.16
CA CYS A 291 -0.14 -1.81 17.42
C CYS A 291 -0.16 -0.81 18.59
N GLY A 292 0.12 0.48 18.36
CA GLY A 292 0.01 1.53 19.37
C GLY A 292 -1.43 1.77 19.81
N LEU A 293 -2.37 1.81 18.87
CA LEU A 293 -3.80 1.92 19.16
C LEU A 293 -4.31 0.68 19.93
N ARG A 294 -3.90 -0.53 19.51
CA ARG A 294 -4.21 -1.78 20.23
C ARG A 294 -3.71 -1.74 21.67
N ARG A 295 -2.46 -1.32 21.89
CA ARG A 295 -1.89 -1.17 23.23
C ARG A 295 -2.59 -0.10 24.06
N ARG A 296 -3.08 0.96 23.42
CA ARG A 296 -3.90 2.01 24.06
C ARG A 296 -5.32 1.53 24.46
N GLY A 297 -5.75 0.36 23.95
CA GLY A 297 -7.04 -0.24 24.27
C GLY A 297 -8.12 -0.09 23.19
N TYR A 298 -7.75 0.33 21.98
CA TYR A 298 -8.68 0.28 20.84
C TYR A 298 -8.94 -1.16 20.43
N THR A 299 -10.18 -1.42 20.01
CA THR A 299 -10.62 -2.72 19.50
C THR A 299 -10.63 -2.71 17.97
N ALA A 300 -10.47 -3.87 17.36
CA ALA A 300 -10.57 -4.01 15.91
C ALA A 300 -11.93 -3.54 15.38
N SER A 301 -13.02 -3.86 16.08
CA SER A 301 -14.39 -3.46 15.72
C SER A 301 -14.58 -1.95 15.78
N SER A 302 -14.01 -1.25 16.78
CA SER A 302 -14.09 0.22 16.85
C SER A 302 -13.35 0.90 15.69
N ILE A 303 -12.21 0.35 15.29
CA ILE A 303 -11.45 0.85 14.14
C ILE A 303 -12.24 0.65 12.84
N PHE A 304 -12.82 -0.51 12.61
CA PHE A 304 -13.63 -0.78 11.43
C PHE A 304 -14.93 0.02 11.43
N THR A 305 -15.56 0.23 12.59
CA THR A 305 -16.71 1.13 12.72
C THR A 305 -16.34 2.57 12.33
N PHE A 306 -15.23 3.07 12.83
CA PHE A 306 -14.73 4.39 12.47
C PHE A 306 -14.46 4.51 10.94
N VAL A 307 -13.79 3.53 10.34
CA VAL A 307 -13.50 3.56 8.90
C VAL A 307 -14.78 3.51 8.05
N ARG A 308 -15.76 2.70 8.48
CA ARG A 308 -17.08 2.61 7.83
C ARG A 308 -17.83 3.94 7.91
N GLU A 309 -17.85 4.59 9.07
CA GLU A 309 -18.49 5.90 9.27
C GLU A 309 -17.77 7.03 8.50
N ALA A 310 -16.43 6.95 8.39
CA ALA A 310 -15.64 7.86 7.56
C ALA A 310 -16.02 7.78 6.07
N GLY A 311 -16.54 6.63 5.65
CA GLY A 311 -17.05 6.38 4.31
C GLY A 311 -15.99 6.18 3.25
N ILE A 312 -16.44 5.69 2.09
CA ILE A 312 -15.62 5.45 0.89
C ILE A 312 -16.03 6.45 -0.18
N SER A 313 -15.15 7.38 -0.49
CA SER A 313 -15.38 8.46 -1.47
C SER A 313 -14.15 8.71 -2.33
N LYS A 314 -14.31 9.48 -3.40
CA LYS A 314 -13.21 10.06 -4.21
C LYS A 314 -12.84 11.48 -3.78
N SER A 315 -13.42 12.01 -2.73
CA SER A 315 -13.12 13.35 -2.21
C SER A 315 -12.29 13.24 -0.95
N ASP A 316 -11.18 13.94 -0.90
CA ASP A 316 -10.36 14.03 0.30
C ASP A 316 -11.13 14.74 1.42
N ASN A 317 -11.25 14.10 2.55
CA ASN A 317 -11.88 14.60 3.75
C ASN A 317 -10.88 14.64 4.90
N LEU A 318 -10.94 15.69 5.71
CA LEU A 318 -10.20 15.77 6.97
C LEU A 318 -11.17 15.38 8.11
N ILE A 319 -10.89 14.27 8.76
CA ILE A 319 -11.73 13.70 9.82
C ILE A 319 -11.17 14.09 11.18
N ASP A 320 -12.03 14.48 12.10
CA ASP A 320 -11.62 14.81 13.47
C ASP A 320 -11.25 13.51 14.22
N MET A 321 -10.08 13.50 14.89
CA MET A 321 -9.63 12.40 15.75
C MET A 321 -10.68 12.00 16.79
N ARG A 322 -11.49 12.95 17.26
CA ARG A 322 -12.59 12.70 18.21
C ARG A 322 -13.63 11.70 17.67
N GLN A 323 -13.78 11.58 16.36
CA GLN A 323 -14.69 10.58 15.77
C GLN A 323 -14.19 9.16 16.04
N LEU A 324 -12.88 8.91 15.88
CA LEU A 324 -12.27 7.63 16.27
C LEU A 324 -12.43 7.38 17.78
N GLU A 325 -12.20 8.40 18.60
CA GLU A 325 -12.41 8.30 20.06
C GLU A 325 -13.87 8.06 20.44
N ALA A 326 -14.83 8.60 19.69
CA ALA A 326 -16.26 8.34 19.90
C ALA A 326 -16.63 6.89 19.59
N CYS A 327 -16.10 6.31 18.50
CA CYS A 327 -16.34 4.91 18.15
C CYS A 327 -15.89 3.96 19.25
N ILE A 328 -14.64 4.12 19.76
CA ILE A 328 -14.15 3.25 20.84
C ILE A 328 -14.91 3.48 22.14
N ARG A 329 -15.26 4.73 22.47
CA ARG A 329 -16.04 5.04 23.70
C ARG A 329 -17.41 4.37 23.64
N SER A 330 -18.12 4.47 22.53
CA SER A 330 -19.44 3.87 22.36
C SER A 330 -19.41 2.34 22.51
N GLU A 331 -18.37 1.69 22.00
CA GLU A 331 -18.20 0.24 22.14
C GLU A 331 -17.83 -0.16 23.57
N LEU A 332 -16.85 0.52 24.17
CA LEU A 332 -16.40 0.20 25.53
C LEU A 332 -17.47 0.52 26.58
N ASP A 333 -18.35 1.48 26.33
CA ASP A 333 -19.48 1.75 27.24
C ASP A 333 -20.41 0.56 27.40
N LEU A 334 -20.51 -0.29 26.36
CA LEU A 334 -21.32 -1.50 26.37
C LEU A 334 -20.55 -2.74 26.86
N THR A 335 -19.25 -2.83 26.56
CA THR A 335 -18.49 -4.08 26.71
C THR A 335 -17.47 -4.08 27.84
N ALA A 336 -16.95 -2.89 28.23
CA ALA A 336 -15.89 -2.79 29.22
C ALA A 336 -16.38 -3.07 30.64
N GLN A 337 -15.59 -3.80 31.39
CA GLN A 337 -15.82 -3.98 32.82
C GLN A 337 -15.57 -2.69 33.58
N ARG A 338 -16.55 -2.25 34.34
CA ARG A 338 -16.42 -1.08 35.21
C ARG A 338 -15.78 -1.47 36.53
N ARG A 339 -14.73 -0.75 36.91
CA ARG A 339 -14.00 -0.96 38.17
C ARG A 339 -13.93 0.37 38.92
N ILE A 340 -14.04 0.30 40.21
CA ILE A 340 -13.80 1.42 41.10
C ILE A 340 -12.43 1.19 41.77
N ALA A 341 -11.56 2.18 41.70
CA ALA A 341 -10.30 2.20 42.42
C ALA A 341 -10.33 3.33 43.46
N VAL A 342 -9.98 3.01 44.70
CA VAL A 342 -9.77 4.00 45.73
C VAL A 342 -8.25 4.08 45.96
N LEU A 343 -7.70 5.26 45.60
CA LEU A 343 -6.29 5.57 45.84
C LEU A 343 -6.08 5.93 47.30
N ASP A 344 -5.04 5.44 47.95
CA ASP A 344 -4.74 5.67 49.37
C ASP A 344 -5.91 5.34 50.30
N PRO A 345 -6.43 4.10 50.28
CA PRO A 345 -7.63 3.75 51.05
C PRO A 345 -7.38 3.78 52.54
N VAL A 346 -8.28 4.38 53.25
CA VAL A 346 -8.32 4.28 54.72
C VAL A 346 -9.01 2.98 55.10
N LYS A 347 -8.33 2.18 55.94
CA LYS A 347 -8.92 0.94 56.42
C LYS A 347 -10.02 1.20 57.41
N LEU A 348 -11.29 0.91 57.03
CA LEU A 348 -12.45 0.97 57.95
C LEU A 348 -12.66 -0.43 58.56
N VAL A 349 -12.59 -0.52 59.85
CA VAL A 349 -12.91 -1.75 60.60
C VAL A 349 -14.28 -1.56 61.26
N ALA A 350 -15.31 -2.24 60.75
CA ALA A 350 -16.63 -2.25 61.37
C ALA A 350 -16.62 -3.26 62.55
N VAL A 351 -16.81 -2.75 63.74
CA VAL A 351 -16.78 -3.58 64.99
C VAL A 351 -18.16 -4.17 65.30
N SER A 352 -19.23 -3.55 64.74
CA SER A 352 -20.61 -4.02 64.92
C SER A 352 -21.46 -3.61 63.73
N TYR A 353 -22.32 -4.52 63.24
CA TYR A 353 -23.27 -4.26 62.16
C TYR A 353 -24.63 -3.68 62.64
N THR A 354 -24.84 -3.61 63.94
CA THR A 354 -26.15 -3.26 64.51
C THR A 354 -26.59 -1.78 64.28
N HIS A 355 -25.67 -0.92 63.82
CA HIS A 355 -25.94 0.51 63.56
C HIS A 355 -25.44 1.03 62.23
N LEU A 356 -25.03 0.16 61.30
CA LEU A 356 -24.63 0.54 59.94
C LEU A 356 -25.81 0.36 58.98
N THR A 357 -26.45 1.45 58.65
CA THR A 357 -27.36 1.51 57.48
C THR A 357 -26.54 1.84 56.25
N LEU A 358 -26.39 0.91 55.31
CA LEU A 358 -25.83 1.23 53.98
C LEU A 358 -26.94 1.98 53.21
N PRO A 359 -26.60 3.12 52.55
CA PRO A 359 -27.55 3.73 51.65
C PRO A 359 -27.87 2.75 50.53
N THR A 360 -29.12 2.32 50.40
CA THR A 360 -29.65 1.62 49.24
C THR A 360 -29.93 2.64 48.15
N THR A 361 -29.06 2.69 47.14
CA THR A 361 -29.34 3.35 45.85
C THR A 361 -29.40 2.29 44.77
#